data_1bca8560337f239a17f30e6bdf7e985a
#
_entry.id   1bca8560337f239a17f30e6bdf7e985a
#
_cell.length_a   1.000
_cell.length_b   1.000
_cell.length_c   1.000
_cell.angle_alpha   90.00
_cell.angle_beta   90.00
_cell.angle_gamma   90.00
#
_symmetry.space_group_name_H-M   'P 1'
#
loop_
_entity.id
_entity.type
_entity.pdbx_description
1 polymer ?
#
loop_
_entity_poly.entity_id
_entity_poly.type
_entity_poly.pdbx_seq_one_letter_code
_entity_poly.pdbx_strand_id
1 'polypeptide(L)'
;MTIVIDLILVAVILFFVLTSARRGFVKVLIETVGFIAAVVVAFTISTPLAELTYDKIIEPPVIEAAVNAVGESAEHEAWNALPDFLIDSENAFFSTTVNSFTEKITANMSDGVETAVKKASQEVVKPVASKVIGLLYSVILVIVLSIVAKFLAKILNKLFSFSFVGKINRTLGGVVGLVKGTVVAVILCAVVSLILSFTGKPFLIFSEDTINQTYLFKFLTNIIF
;
A
#
# COMPACT_ATOMS: atom_id res chain seq x y z
N MET A 1 2.23 -17.78 -17.29
CA MET A 1 2.93 -16.77 -16.44
C MET A 1 2.43 -16.76 -14.99
N THR A 2 1.23 -17.16 -14.70
CA THR A 2 0.62 -17.26 -13.36
C THR A 2 1.44 -18.07 -12.35
N ILE A 3 1.91 -19.24 -12.74
CA ILE A 3 2.74 -20.13 -11.89
C ILE A 3 4.05 -19.45 -11.45
N VAL A 4 4.61 -18.55 -12.28
CA VAL A 4 5.87 -17.86 -11.96
C VAL A 4 5.67 -16.89 -10.80
N ILE A 5 4.55 -16.19 -10.73
CA ILE A 5 4.21 -15.27 -9.63
C ILE A 5 4.06 -16.03 -8.33
N ASP A 6 3.30 -17.13 -8.33
CA ASP A 6 3.14 -17.96 -7.14
C ASP A 6 4.48 -18.57 -6.71
N LEU A 7 5.33 -18.98 -7.66
CA LEU A 7 6.67 -19.49 -7.37
C LEU A 7 7.57 -18.43 -6.70
N ILE A 8 7.50 -17.17 -7.15
CA ILE A 8 8.24 -16.06 -6.54
C ILE A 8 7.77 -15.84 -5.10
N LEU A 9 6.46 -15.84 -4.84
CA LEU A 9 5.91 -15.68 -3.49
C LEU A 9 6.33 -16.84 -2.57
N VAL A 10 6.25 -18.07 -3.07
CA VAL A 10 6.74 -19.26 -2.34
C VAL A 10 8.24 -19.13 -2.07
N ALA A 11 9.04 -18.70 -3.04
CA ALA A 11 10.48 -18.50 -2.85
C ALA A 11 10.79 -17.44 -1.78
N VAL A 12 10.03 -16.34 -1.75
CA VAL A 12 10.15 -15.31 -0.69
C VAL A 12 9.84 -15.91 0.68
N ILE A 13 8.74 -16.62 0.82
CA ILE A 13 8.36 -17.26 2.09
C ILE A 13 9.43 -18.27 2.52
N LEU A 14 9.88 -19.14 1.61
CA LEU A 14 10.93 -20.13 1.90
C LEU A 14 12.27 -19.48 2.29
N PHE A 15 12.62 -18.36 1.65
CA PHE A 15 13.82 -17.60 2.03
C PHE A 15 13.75 -17.16 3.50
N PHE A 16 12.60 -16.64 3.94
CA PHE A 16 12.42 -16.27 5.35
C PHE A 16 12.43 -17.47 6.27
N VAL A 17 11.80 -18.59 5.90
CA VAL A 17 11.81 -19.85 6.67
C VAL A 17 13.24 -20.35 6.87
N LEU A 18 13.99 -20.49 5.78
CA LEU A 18 15.37 -21.02 5.82
C LEU A 18 16.33 -20.12 6.61
N THR A 19 16.22 -18.79 6.37
CA THR A 19 17.06 -17.82 7.07
C THR A 19 16.75 -17.78 8.56
N SER A 20 15.49 -17.86 8.93
CA SER A 20 15.03 -17.87 10.32
C SER A 20 15.39 -19.17 11.03
N ALA A 21 15.24 -20.31 10.37
CA ALA A 21 15.68 -21.61 10.92
C ALA A 21 17.18 -21.62 11.26
N ARG A 22 18.02 -20.91 10.49
CA ARG A 22 19.48 -20.83 10.76
C ARG A 22 19.82 -19.91 11.93
N ARG A 23 18.97 -18.92 12.24
CA ARG A 23 19.25 -17.89 13.27
C ARG A 23 18.87 -18.31 14.69
N GLY A 24 18.03 -19.33 14.83
CA GLY A 24 17.50 -19.83 16.09
C GLY A 24 16.23 -19.12 16.55
N PHE A 25 15.38 -19.88 17.26
CA PHE A 25 14.01 -19.50 17.63
C PHE A 25 13.91 -18.17 18.39
N VAL A 26 14.65 -18.05 19.51
CA VAL A 26 14.52 -16.88 20.40
C VAL A 26 14.85 -15.58 19.68
N LYS A 27 15.94 -15.56 18.93
CA LYS A 27 16.35 -14.40 18.17
C LYS A 27 15.31 -14.02 17.11
N VAL A 28 14.84 -15.03 16.36
CA VAL A 28 13.85 -14.82 15.29
C VAL A 28 12.51 -14.39 15.87
N LEU A 29 12.10 -14.95 17.02
CA LEU A 29 10.87 -14.57 17.71
C LEU A 29 10.88 -13.08 18.08
N ILE A 30 11.95 -12.60 18.74
CA ILE A 30 12.09 -11.19 19.12
C ILE A 30 12.08 -10.29 17.87
N GLU A 31 12.84 -10.67 16.83
CA GLU A 31 12.87 -9.93 15.56
C GLU A 31 11.50 -9.92 14.87
N THR A 32 10.73 -10.99 14.95
CA THR A 32 9.41 -11.11 14.29
C THR A 32 8.35 -10.36 15.06
N VAL A 33 8.33 -10.44 16.39
CA VAL A 33 7.42 -9.63 17.23
C VAL A 33 7.69 -8.15 17.01
N GLY A 34 8.95 -7.74 17.00
CA GLY A 34 9.33 -6.36 16.69
C GLY A 34 8.93 -5.92 15.26
N PHE A 35 9.04 -6.84 14.29
CA PHE A 35 8.59 -6.56 12.92
C PHE A 35 7.06 -6.43 12.82
N ILE A 36 6.30 -7.32 13.46
CA ILE A 36 4.83 -7.25 13.47
C ILE A 36 4.38 -5.96 14.17
N ALA A 37 4.99 -5.61 15.31
CA ALA A 37 4.72 -4.34 15.97
C ALA A 37 5.01 -3.14 15.06
N ALA A 38 6.14 -3.17 14.33
CA ALA A 38 6.48 -2.14 13.36
C ALA A 38 5.44 -2.02 12.24
N VAL A 39 4.93 -3.14 11.74
CA VAL A 39 3.85 -3.16 10.73
C VAL A 39 2.58 -2.51 11.29
N VAL A 40 2.12 -2.94 12.46
CA VAL A 40 0.91 -2.38 13.09
C VAL A 40 1.04 -0.87 13.30
N VAL A 41 2.15 -0.42 13.86
CA VAL A 41 2.42 1.01 14.11
C VAL A 41 2.47 1.78 12.79
N ALA A 42 3.15 1.22 11.77
CA ALA A 42 3.25 1.85 10.45
C ALA A 42 1.88 2.09 9.81
N PHE A 43 1.01 1.08 9.80
CA PHE A 43 -0.34 1.23 9.24
C PHE A 43 -1.23 2.18 10.07
N THR A 44 -1.08 2.19 11.39
CA THR A 44 -1.84 3.11 12.26
C THR A 44 -1.43 4.57 12.02
N ILE A 45 -0.14 4.84 11.82
CA ILE A 45 0.37 6.21 11.63
C ILE A 45 0.24 6.68 10.17
N SER A 46 0.30 5.76 9.20
CA SER A 46 0.27 6.12 7.78
C SER A 46 -1.02 6.80 7.35
N THR A 47 -2.18 6.39 7.88
CA THR A 47 -3.48 6.96 7.52
C THR A 47 -3.60 8.44 7.90
N PRO A 48 -3.43 8.86 9.17
CA PRO A 48 -3.51 10.27 9.50
C PRO A 48 -2.41 11.11 8.83
N LEU A 49 -1.25 10.53 8.56
CA LEU A 49 -0.18 11.21 7.84
C LEU A 49 -0.55 11.44 6.37
N ALA A 50 -1.21 10.48 5.74
CA ALA A 50 -1.70 10.58 4.37
C ALA A 50 -2.81 11.64 4.25
N GLU A 51 -3.74 11.69 5.19
CA GLU A 51 -4.79 12.70 5.23
C GLU A 51 -4.22 14.11 5.40
N LEU A 52 -3.27 14.30 6.32
CA LEU A 52 -2.57 15.57 6.49
C LEU A 52 -1.81 15.99 5.23
N THR A 53 -1.21 15.04 4.54
CA THR A 53 -0.50 15.30 3.26
C THR A 53 -1.49 15.71 2.19
N TYR A 54 -2.63 15.03 2.10
CA TYR A 54 -3.69 15.39 1.18
C TYR A 54 -4.18 16.81 1.44
N ASP A 55 -4.63 17.10 2.66
CA ASP A 55 -5.25 18.38 3.02
C ASP A 55 -4.30 19.59 2.85
N LYS A 56 -3.00 19.38 3.08
CA LYS A 56 -2.03 20.51 3.05
C LYS A 56 -1.28 20.65 1.73
N ILE A 57 -1.07 19.57 0.99
CA ILE A 57 -0.18 19.57 -0.17
C ILE A 57 -0.94 19.30 -1.46
N ILE A 58 -1.94 18.38 -1.44
CA ILE A 58 -2.61 17.92 -2.65
C ILE A 58 -3.91 18.68 -2.90
N GLU A 59 -4.71 18.90 -1.86
CA GLU A 59 -6.02 19.53 -2.01
C GLU A 59 -5.94 20.96 -2.56
N PRO A 60 -5.04 21.86 -2.10
CA PRO A 60 -5.01 23.24 -2.61
C PRO A 60 -4.79 23.33 -4.12
N PRO A 61 -3.77 22.69 -4.73
CA PRO A 61 -3.60 22.74 -6.18
C PRO A 61 -4.71 22.03 -6.96
N VAL A 62 -5.34 20.98 -6.39
CA VAL A 62 -6.47 20.31 -7.02
C VAL A 62 -7.69 21.25 -7.08
N ILE A 63 -7.98 21.96 -5.99
CA ILE A 63 -9.08 22.94 -5.96
C ILE A 63 -8.79 24.07 -6.95
N GLU A 64 -7.60 24.65 -6.92
CA GLU A 64 -7.22 25.74 -7.81
C GLU A 64 -7.36 25.34 -9.29
N ALA A 65 -6.82 24.19 -9.68
CA ALA A 65 -6.92 23.68 -11.03
C ALA A 65 -8.37 23.44 -11.45
N ALA A 66 -9.18 22.82 -10.59
CA ALA A 66 -10.57 22.50 -10.90
C ALA A 66 -11.45 23.77 -10.93
N VAL A 67 -11.24 24.74 -10.06
CA VAL A 67 -11.96 26.03 -10.06
C VAL A 67 -11.66 26.82 -11.34
N ASN A 68 -10.39 26.89 -11.75
CA ASN A 68 -9.97 27.55 -12.98
C ASN A 68 -10.59 26.84 -14.20
N ALA A 69 -10.56 25.51 -14.23
CA ALA A 69 -11.15 24.73 -15.30
C ALA A 69 -12.67 24.93 -15.43
N VAL A 70 -13.40 24.99 -14.33
CA VAL A 70 -14.87 25.21 -14.32
C VAL A 70 -15.20 26.68 -14.59
N GLY A 71 -14.34 27.63 -14.17
CA GLY A 71 -14.56 29.07 -14.33
C GLY A 71 -14.32 29.59 -15.73
N GLU A 72 -13.45 28.98 -16.51
CA GLU A 72 -13.12 29.43 -17.90
C GLU A 72 -13.99 28.80 -18.97
N SER A 73 -14.72 27.71 -18.71
CA SER A 73 -15.53 27.01 -19.70
C SER A 73 -16.76 26.39 -19.06
N ALA A 74 -17.91 26.98 -19.30
CA ALA A 74 -19.20 26.36 -18.94
C ALA A 74 -19.51 25.09 -19.75
N GLU A 75 -18.66 24.68 -20.68
CA GLU A 75 -18.83 23.53 -21.56
C GLU A 75 -17.53 22.72 -21.70
N HIS A 76 -17.56 21.43 -21.40
CA HIS A 76 -16.71 20.27 -21.79
C HIS A 76 -15.17 20.44 -21.95
N GLU A 77 -14.61 21.63 -22.16
CA GLU A 77 -13.17 21.86 -22.33
C GLU A 77 -12.38 21.94 -21.02
N ALA A 78 -13.04 22.11 -19.89
CA ALA A 78 -12.43 22.19 -18.57
C ALA A 78 -11.68 20.92 -18.17
N TRP A 79 -12.02 19.80 -18.76
CA TRP A 79 -11.40 18.50 -18.47
C TRP A 79 -10.05 18.31 -19.14
N ASN A 80 -9.79 19.05 -20.23
CA ASN A 80 -8.48 19.03 -20.93
C ASN A 80 -7.36 19.72 -20.14
N ALA A 81 -7.71 20.44 -19.07
CA ALA A 81 -6.76 21.08 -18.17
C ALA A 81 -6.29 20.17 -17.03
N LEU A 82 -6.93 19.02 -16.84
CA LEU A 82 -6.40 18.02 -15.89
C LEU A 82 -5.15 17.37 -16.46
N PRO A 83 -4.16 17.05 -15.60
CA PRO A 83 -2.95 16.34 -16.05
C PRO A 83 -3.33 15.07 -16.83
N ASP A 84 -2.64 14.83 -17.96
CA ASP A 84 -2.89 13.72 -18.88
C ASP A 84 -2.99 12.36 -18.17
N PHE A 85 -2.25 12.16 -17.06
CA PHE A 85 -2.30 10.93 -16.29
C PHE A 85 -3.66 10.69 -15.58
N LEU A 86 -4.50 11.72 -15.42
CA LEU A 86 -5.86 11.60 -14.87
C LEU A 86 -6.90 11.39 -15.97
N ILE A 87 -6.63 11.88 -17.19
CA ILE A 87 -7.58 11.85 -18.32
C ILE A 87 -7.37 10.59 -19.16
N ASP A 88 -6.11 10.21 -19.39
CA ASP A 88 -5.69 9.14 -20.31
C ASP A 88 -5.69 7.76 -19.65
N SER A 89 -6.42 7.62 -18.54
CA SER A 89 -6.51 6.33 -17.87
C SER A 89 -7.54 5.43 -18.56
N GLU A 90 -7.08 4.51 -19.41
CA GLU A 90 -7.81 3.27 -19.74
C GLU A 90 -8.19 2.48 -18.46
N ASN A 91 -7.93 3.06 -17.31
CA ASN A 91 -8.07 2.50 -15.98
C ASN A 91 -9.47 2.79 -15.45
N ALA A 92 -10.28 1.76 -15.31
CA ALA A 92 -11.63 1.84 -14.75
C ALA A 92 -11.66 2.57 -13.38
N PHE A 93 -10.60 2.45 -12.59
CA PHE A 93 -10.47 3.09 -11.28
C PHE A 93 -10.41 4.62 -11.36
N PHE A 94 -9.56 5.17 -12.25
CA PHE A 94 -9.46 6.62 -12.42
C PHE A 94 -10.67 7.19 -13.14
N SER A 95 -11.18 6.53 -14.17
CA SER A 95 -12.39 6.98 -14.89
C SER A 95 -13.60 7.06 -13.96
N THR A 96 -13.78 6.07 -13.07
CA THR A 96 -14.85 6.09 -12.07
C THR A 96 -14.68 7.25 -11.09
N THR A 97 -13.45 7.52 -10.65
CA THR A 97 -13.14 8.62 -9.72
C THR A 97 -13.41 9.98 -10.38
N VAL A 98 -12.96 10.17 -11.63
CA VAL A 98 -13.18 11.39 -12.39
C VAL A 98 -14.67 11.62 -12.63
N ASN A 99 -15.41 10.60 -13.07
CA ASN A 99 -16.86 10.72 -13.28
C ASN A 99 -17.59 11.07 -11.99
N SER A 100 -17.26 10.43 -10.87
CA SER A 100 -17.84 10.73 -9.57
C SER A 100 -17.49 12.14 -9.08
N PHE A 101 -16.30 12.61 -9.36
CA PHE A 101 -15.85 13.98 -9.04
C PHE A 101 -16.66 15.01 -9.82
N THR A 102 -16.83 14.80 -11.13
CA THR A 102 -17.66 15.65 -12.01
C THR A 102 -19.10 15.70 -11.55
N GLU A 103 -19.70 14.55 -11.29
CA GLU A 103 -21.08 14.44 -10.81
C GLU A 103 -21.28 15.22 -9.51
N LYS A 104 -20.33 15.11 -8.57
CA LYS A 104 -20.37 15.83 -7.30
C LYS A 104 -20.22 17.34 -7.45
N ILE A 105 -19.37 17.81 -8.36
CA ILE A 105 -19.28 19.25 -8.67
C ILE A 105 -20.62 19.74 -9.22
N THR A 106 -21.16 19.05 -10.21
CA THR A 106 -22.43 19.43 -10.86
C THR A 106 -23.59 19.46 -9.84
N ALA A 107 -23.68 18.46 -8.98
CA ALA A 107 -24.72 18.37 -7.96
C ALA A 107 -24.65 19.48 -6.88
N ASN A 108 -23.50 20.07 -6.63
CA ASN A 108 -23.30 21.11 -5.63
C ASN A 108 -23.04 22.52 -6.23
N MET A 109 -23.22 22.68 -7.54
CA MET A 109 -22.92 23.93 -8.24
C MET A 109 -23.73 25.15 -7.71
N SER A 110 -24.93 24.89 -7.14
CA SER A 110 -25.76 25.92 -6.50
C SER A 110 -25.09 26.59 -5.30
N ASP A 111 -24.13 25.92 -4.65
CA ASP A 111 -23.41 26.43 -3.46
C ASP A 111 -22.18 27.28 -3.86
N GLY A 112 -21.98 27.50 -5.15
CA GLY A 112 -20.80 28.15 -5.74
C GLY A 112 -19.71 27.17 -6.14
N VAL A 113 -18.99 27.50 -7.22
CA VAL A 113 -18.00 26.63 -7.87
C VAL A 113 -16.92 26.14 -6.88
N GLU A 114 -16.32 27.05 -6.12
CA GLU A 114 -15.27 26.70 -5.16
C GLU A 114 -15.77 25.72 -4.09
N THR A 115 -16.97 25.96 -3.57
CA THR A 115 -17.58 25.07 -2.55
C THR A 115 -17.92 23.71 -3.13
N ALA A 116 -18.45 23.66 -4.35
CA ALA A 116 -18.75 22.41 -5.04
C ALA A 116 -17.49 21.57 -5.31
N VAL A 117 -16.43 22.21 -5.81
CA VAL A 117 -15.12 21.58 -6.05
C VAL A 117 -14.52 21.05 -4.76
N LYS A 118 -14.55 21.85 -3.68
CA LYS A 118 -14.01 21.43 -2.38
C LYS A 118 -14.76 20.22 -1.81
N LYS A 119 -16.10 20.22 -1.85
CA LYS A 119 -16.91 19.08 -1.43
C LYS A 119 -16.59 17.83 -2.25
N ALA A 120 -16.54 17.96 -3.58
CA ALA A 120 -16.18 16.84 -4.45
C ALA A 120 -14.76 16.31 -4.17
N SER A 121 -13.80 17.21 -3.93
CA SER A 121 -12.42 16.85 -3.55
C SER A 121 -12.37 16.04 -2.27
N GLN A 122 -13.07 16.48 -1.24
CA GLN A 122 -13.11 15.80 0.07
C GLN A 122 -13.87 14.46 0.02
N GLU A 123 -14.96 14.36 -0.74
CA GLU A 123 -15.79 13.16 -0.79
C GLU A 123 -15.28 12.10 -1.76
N VAL A 124 -14.63 12.49 -2.85
CA VAL A 124 -14.22 11.58 -3.93
C VAL A 124 -12.70 11.41 -3.99
N VAL A 125 -11.95 12.52 -4.10
CA VAL A 125 -10.51 12.47 -4.33
C VAL A 125 -9.75 12.09 -3.06
N LYS A 126 -10.09 12.69 -1.92
CA LYS A 126 -9.41 12.46 -0.64
C LYS A 126 -9.38 10.98 -0.21
N PRO A 127 -10.50 10.21 -0.22
CA PRO A 127 -10.47 8.81 0.17
C PRO A 127 -9.55 7.96 -0.70
N VAL A 128 -9.52 8.24 -2.00
CA VAL A 128 -8.70 7.54 -2.97
C VAL A 128 -7.22 7.91 -2.80
N ALA A 129 -6.91 9.21 -2.82
CA ALA A 129 -5.56 9.71 -2.68
C ALA A 129 -4.95 9.32 -1.33
N SER A 130 -5.72 9.43 -0.22
CA SER A 130 -5.23 9.06 1.10
C SER A 130 -4.92 7.57 1.24
N LYS A 131 -5.69 6.68 0.58
CA LYS A 131 -5.35 5.24 0.54
C LYS A 131 -4.03 4.97 -0.16
N VAL A 132 -3.80 5.62 -1.30
CA VAL A 132 -2.58 5.47 -2.08
C VAL A 132 -1.37 6.00 -1.31
N ILE A 133 -1.46 7.23 -0.82
CA ILE A 133 -0.40 7.88 -0.04
C ILE A 133 -0.15 7.12 1.26
N GLY A 134 -1.22 6.68 1.93
CA GLY A 134 -1.16 5.89 3.16
C GLY A 134 -0.41 4.57 2.96
N LEU A 135 -0.65 3.88 1.83
CA LEU A 135 0.10 2.67 1.52
C LEU A 135 1.59 2.97 1.26
N LEU A 136 1.92 4.04 0.54
CA LEU A 136 3.31 4.46 0.32
C LEU A 136 4.00 4.77 1.66
N TYR A 137 3.34 5.55 2.52
CA TYR A 137 3.86 5.82 3.87
C TYR A 137 3.98 4.57 4.71
N SER A 138 3.01 3.66 4.67
CA SER A 138 3.09 2.41 5.43
C SER A 138 4.31 1.58 5.04
N VAL A 139 4.61 1.47 3.74
CA VAL A 139 5.79 0.75 3.25
C VAL A 139 7.08 1.39 3.76
N ILE A 140 7.20 2.72 3.64
CA ILE A 140 8.37 3.45 4.13
C ILE A 140 8.53 3.28 5.65
N LEU A 141 7.44 3.47 6.40
CA LEU A 141 7.43 3.32 7.84
C LEU A 141 7.77 1.88 8.29
N VAL A 142 7.23 0.86 7.62
CA VAL A 142 7.57 -0.55 7.90
C VAL A 142 9.06 -0.78 7.73
N ILE A 143 9.68 -0.24 6.67
CA ILE A 143 11.13 -0.37 6.46
C ILE A 143 11.89 0.30 7.61
N VAL A 144 11.60 1.56 7.90
CA VAL A 144 12.29 2.34 8.95
C VAL A 144 12.10 1.70 10.33
N LEU A 145 10.86 1.41 10.73
CA LEU A 145 10.56 0.81 12.02
C LEU A 145 11.12 -0.61 12.15
N SER A 146 11.20 -1.38 11.05
CA SER A 146 11.83 -2.70 11.05
C SER A 146 13.34 -2.62 11.30
N ILE A 147 14.00 -1.56 10.81
CA ILE A 147 15.42 -1.33 11.12
C ILE A 147 15.58 -1.03 12.61
N VAL A 148 14.75 -0.15 13.16
CA VAL A 148 14.74 0.16 14.60
C VAL A 148 14.47 -1.09 15.44
N ALA A 149 13.45 -1.87 15.06
CA ALA A 149 13.10 -3.13 15.75
C ALA A 149 14.26 -4.15 15.73
N LYS A 150 14.98 -4.28 14.61
CA LYS A 150 16.19 -5.13 14.52
C LYS A 150 17.31 -4.64 15.46
N PHE A 151 17.50 -3.34 15.56
CA PHE A 151 18.49 -2.75 16.46
C PHE A 151 18.14 -3.04 17.93
N LEU A 152 16.88 -2.82 18.32
CA LEU A 152 16.38 -3.16 19.65
C LEU A 152 16.47 -4.66 19.94
N ALA A 153 16.10 -5.50 18.98
CA ALA A 153 16.24 -6.95 19.09
C ALA A 153 17.71 -7.40 19.32
N LYS A 154 18.66 -6.71 18.69
CA LYS A 154 20.10 -6.99 18.91
C LYS A 154 20.53 -6.68 20.35
N ILE A 155 20.03 -5.58 20.92
CA ILE A 155 20.30 -5.22 22.32
C ILE A 155 19.67 -6.24 23.26
N LEU A 156 18.40 -6.57 23.07
CA LEU A 156 17.67 -7.55 23.88
C LEU A 156 18.32 -8.94 23.83
N ASN A 157 18.74 -9.41 22.64
CA ASN A 157 19.42 -10.68 22.49
C ASN A 157 20.77 -10.74 23.26
N LYS A 158 21.44 -9.61 23.44
CA LYS A 158 22.67 -9.53 24.25
C LYS A 158 22.36 -9.66 25.76
N LEU A 159 21.17 -9.18 26.18
CA LEU A 159 20.72 -9.27 27.56
C LEU A 159 20.12 -10.66 27.90
N PHE A 160 19.42 -11.25 26.93
CA PHE A 160 18.75 -12.54 27.08
C PHE A 160 19.48 -13.63 26.26
N SER A 161 20.65 -14.05 26.72
CA SER A 161 21.41 -15.17 26.11
C SER A 161 20.81 -16.54 26.50
N PHE A 162 19.56 -16.81 26.04
CA PHE A 162 18.97 -18.15 26.20
C PHE A 162 19.55 -19.10 25.17
N SER A 163 20.35 -20.04 25.62
CA SER A 163 20.87 -21.14 24.81
C SER A 163 19.86 -22.27 24.71
N PHE A 164 18.90 -22.13 23.76
CA PHE A 164 18.12 -23.28 23.32
C PHE A 164 18.93 -24.05 22.27
N VAL A 165 19.47 -25.20 22.69
CA VAL A 165 20.37 -26.01 21.84
C VAL A 165 19.53 -27.02 21.03
N GLY A 166 19.79 -27.10 19.71
CA GLY A 166 19.46 -28.26 18.92
C GLY A 166 18.43 -28.08 17.80
N LYS A 167 17.94 -29.21 17.27
CA LYS A 167 17.00 -29.30 16.15
C LYS A 167 15.68 -28.56 16.39
N ILE A 168 15.17 -28.60 17.64
CA ILE A 168 13.92 -27.92 18.05
C ILE A 168 14.05 -26.42 17.85
N ASN A 169 15.16 -25.80 18.21
CA ASN A 169 15.41 -24.37 18.03
C ASN A 169 15.38 -23.96 16.54
N ARG A 170 15.90 -24.81 15.65
CA ARG A 170 15.86 -24.57 14.20
C ARG A 170 14.46 -24.69 13.62
N THR A 171 13.72 -25.73 14.01
CA THR A 171 12.36 -25.96 13.51
C THR A 171 11.42 -24.83 13.94
N LEU A 172 11.45 -24.47 15.22
CA LEU A 172 10.64 -23.35 15.74
C LEU A 172 11.04 -22.02 15.10
N GLY A 173 12.35 -21.79 14.86
CA GLY A 173 12.82 -20.64 14.10
C GLY A 173 12.26 -20.59 12.68
N GLY A 174 12.13 -21.75 12.02
CA GLY A 174 11.51 -21.88 10.72
C GLY A 174 10.01 -21.54 10.72
N VAL A 175 9.28 -22.00 11.74
CA VAL A 175 7.84 -21.69 11.91
C VAL A 175 7.62 -20.17 12.08
N VAL A 176 8.41 -19.53 12.93
CA VAL A 176 8.35 -18.06 13.08
C VAL A 176 8.75 -17.35 11.78
N GLY A 177 9.71 -17.92 11.05
CA GLY A 177 10.10 -17.42 9.72
C GLY A 177 8.97 -17.53 8.69
N LEU A 178 8.14 -18.57 8.77
CA LEU A 178 6.96 -18.72 7.94
C LEU A 178 5.99 -17.55 8.17
N VAL A 179 5.65 -17.26 9.43
CA VAL A 179 4.77 -16.14 9.78
C VAL A 179 5.32 -14.82 9.23
N LYS A 180 6.60 -14.54 9.45
CA LYS A 180 7.26 -13.34 8.94
C LYS A 180 7.26 -13.29 7.41
N GLY A 181 7.58 -14.40 6.75
CA GLY A 181 7.59 -14.50 5.29
C GLY A 181 6.21 -14.27 4.69
N THR A 182 5.17 -14.80 5.32
CA THR A 182 3.78 -14.55 4.90
C THR A 182 3.40 -13.08 5.02
N VAL A 183 3.71 -12.41 6.13
CA VAL A 183 3.44 -10.96 6.28
C VAL A 183 4.17 -10.14 5.23
N VAL A 184 5.43 -10.47 4.93
CA VAL A 184 6.19 -9.80 3.86
C VAL A 184 5.57 -10.06 2.49
N ALA A 185 5.15 -11.30 2.19
CA ALA A 185 4.48 -11.63 0.94
C ALA A 185 3.16 -10.87 0.77
N VAL A 186 2.38 -10.73 1.86
CA VAL A 186 1.15 -9.92 1.88
C VAL A 186 1.44 -8.45 1.55
N ILE A 187 2.46 -7.86 2.15
CA ILE A 187 2.87 -6.47 1.85
C ILE A 187 3.32 -6.33 0.38
N LEU A 188 4.07 -7.30 -0.15
CA LEU A 188 4.48 -7.28 -1.56
C LEU A 188 3.27 -7.38 -2.50
N CYS A 189 2.30 -8.25 -2.20
CA CYS A 189 1.06 -8.33 -2.97
C CYS A 189 0.29 -7.01 -2.95
N ALA A 190 0.17 -6.36 -1.78
CA ALA A 190 -0.49 -5.06 -1.66
C ALA A 190 0.19 -3.98 -2.50
N VAL A 191 1.53 -3.92 -2.48
CA VAL A 191 2.31 -2.96 -3.28
C VAL A 191 2.12 -3.22 -4.78
N VAL A 192 2.19 -4.48 -5.22
CA VAL A 192 2.00 -4.83 -6.64
C VAL A 192 0.58 -4.49 -7.08
N SER A 193 -0.44 -4.84 -6.29
CA SER A 193 -1.84 -4.51 -6.59
C SER A 193 -2.04 -3.00 -6.71
N LEU A 194 -1.42 -2.21 -5.82
CA LEU A 194 -1.48 -0.76 -5.89
C LEU A 194 -0.84 -0.23 -7.18
N ILE A 195 0.38 -0.70 -7.54
CA ILE A 195 1.05 -0.26 -8.76
C ILE A 195 0.19 -0.54 -9.98
N LEU A 196 -0.43 -1.72 -10.07
CA LEU A 196 -1.30 -2.07 -11.18
C LEU A 196 -2.56 -1.20 -11.22
N SER A 197 -3.20 -0.99 -10.07
CA SER A 197 -4.38 -0.11 -9.97
C SER A 197 -4.04 1.34 -10.37
N PHE A 198 -2.80 1.77 -10.15
CA PHE A 198 -2.35 3.12 -10.45
C PHE A 198 -1.93 3.30 -11.90
N THR A 199 -1.24 2.32 -12.47
CA THR A 199 -0.69 2.42 -13.83
C THR A 199 -1.69 1.98 -14.90
N GLY A 200 -2.65 1.12 -14.57
CA GLY A 200 -3.57 0.48 -15.54
C GLY A 200 -2.87 -0.38 -16.58
N LYS A 201 -1.56 -0.44 -16.53
CA LYS A 201 -0.73 -1.16 -17.51
C LYS A 201 -0.01 -2.34 -16.85
N PRO A 202 0.22 -3.43 -17.58
CA PRO A 202 1.02 -4.53 -17.06
C PRO A 202 2.40 -4.04 -16.62
N PHE A 203 2.80 -4.41 -15.41
CA PHE A 203 4.13 -4.13 -14.87
C PHE A 203 4.93 -5.42 -14.79
N LEU A 204 5.98 -5.54 -15.60
CA LEU A 204 6.78 -6.75 -15.73
C LEU A 204 5.92 -7.97 -16.13
N ILE A 205 5.79 -8.93 -15.22
CA ILE A 205 4.99 -10.16 -15.38
C ILE A 205 3.60 -10.03 -14.74
N PHE A 206 3.33 -8.88 -14.09
CA PHE A 206 2.09 -8.63 -13.38
C PHE A 206 1.11 -7.90 -14.29
N SER A 207 -0.01 -8.53 -14.58
CA SER A 207 -1.20 -7.95 -15.19
C SER A 207 -2.42 -8.38 -14.39
N GLU A 208 -3.52 -7.64 -14.48
CA GLU A 208 -4.76 -7.98 -13.77
C GLU A 208 -5.22 -9.41 -14.12
N ASP A 209 -5.20 -9.77 -15.41
CA ASP A 209 -5.56 -11.11 -15.87
C ASP A 209 -4.63 -12.18 -15.29
N THR A 210 -3.32 -11.90 -15.24
CA THR A 210 -2.34 -12.85 -14.71
C THR A 210 -2.52 -13.04 -13.21
N ILE A 211 -2.79 -11.97 -12.45
CA ILE A 211 -3.00 -12.00 -11.00
C ILE A 211 -4.30 -12.74 -10.66
N ASN A 212 -5.38 -12.47 -11.39
CA ASN A 212 -6.68 -13.12 -11.16
C ASN A 212 -6.63 -14.64 -11.37
N GLN A 213 -5.67 -15.13 -12.14
CA GLN A 213 -5.43 -16.56 -12.38
C GLN A 213 -4.41 -17.19 -11.40
N THR A 214 -3.77 -16.42 -10.51
CA THR A 214 -2.87 -16.95 -9.48
C THR A 214 -3.64 -17.51 -8.29
N TYR A 215 -3.09 -18.52 -7.63
CA TYR A 215 -3.70 -19.09 -6.42
C TYR A 215 -3.23 -18.36 -5.17
N LEU A 216 -1.92 -18.26 -4.99
CA LEU A 216 -1.33 -17.71 -3.76
C LEU A 216 -1.48 -16.18 -3.70
N PHE A 217 -1.22 -15.48 -4.78
CA PHE A 217 -1.37 -14.02 -4.84
C PHE A 217 -2.81 -13.61 -4.53
N LYS A 218 -3.78 -14.23 -5.21
CA LYS A 218 -5.21 -13.97 -4.99
C LYS A 218 -5.65 -14.27 -3.54
N PHE A 219 -5.16 -15.39 -2.97
CA PHE A 219 -5.44 -15.72 -1.58
C PHE A 219 -4.90 -14.66 -0.60
N LEU A 220 -3.66 -14.21 -0.82
CA LEU A 220 -3.03 -13.20 0.04
C LEU A 220 -3.66 -11.81 -0.10
N THR A 221 -4.09 -11.41 -1.30
CA THR A 221 -4.80 -10.14 -1.51
C THR A 221 -6.18 -10.13 -0.87
N ASN A 222 -6.92 -11.22 -0.89
CA ASN A 222 -8.22 -11.33 -0.23
C ASN A 222 -8.16 -11.23 1.32
N ILE A 223 -6.97 -11.30 1.91
CA ILE A 223 -6.77 -11.05 3.35
C ILE A 223 -6.72 -9.54 3.66
N ILE A 224 -6.38 -8.71 2.66
CA ILE A 224 -6.14 -7.26 2.83
C ILE A 224 -7.35 -6.43 2.39
N PHE A 225 -8.00 -6.85 1.33
CA PHE A 225 -9.13 -6.19 0.67
C PHE A 225 -10.39 -7.05 0.78
#